data_60cba848724b36d94fd58475d1442cda
#
_entry.id   60cba848724b36d94fd58475d1442cda
#
_cell.length_a   1.000
_cell.length_b   1.000
_cell.length_c   1.000
_cell.angle_alpha   90.00
_cell.angle_beta   90.00
_cell.angle_gamma   90.00
#
_symmetry.space_group_name_H-M   'P 1'
#
loop_
_entity.id
_entity.type
_entity.pdbx_description
1 polymer ?
#
loop_
_entity_poly.entity_id
_entity_poly.type
_entity_poly.pdbx_seq_one_letter_code
_entity_poly.pdbx_strand_id
1 'polypeptide(L)'
;NTPQYQAMFASQVKQLEEHLRQKGWLSMAYVYWFDEPDPKDYAFVRAGMERLKKHAPGIRRMLTEEPQDALAGAVDIWCPVSFNYNHEAAEKRRARGERFWWYVCCGPKAPYCTLFIDHPATELRAWHWQTWQRKIAGTLVWSTNWWTSGAAFPDKPQNPYEDPMGYVDGYGTPKGTKKFWGNGDGRFVYPPESAAVPGFSGPNPVLEPPVPSIRWEML
;
A
#
# COMPACT_ATOMS: atom_id res chain seq x y z
N ASN A 1 21.67 -11.89 -9.13
CA ASN A 1 22.51 -11.75 -7.92
C ASN A 1 24.01 -11.80 -8.25
N THR A 2 24.51 -10.82 -9.03
CA THR A 2 25.95 -10.68 -9.29
C THR A 2 26.68 -10.11 -8.07
N PRO A 3 28.00 -10.33 -7.92
CA PRO A 3 28.80 -9.71 -6.85
C PRO A 3 28.67 -8.17 -6.85
N GLN A 4 28.64 -7.55 -8.03
CA GLN A 4 28.47 -6.10 -8.17
C GLN A 4 27.14 -5.64 -7.60
N TYR A 5 26.02 -6.32 -7.94
CA TYR A 5 24.71 -6.02 -7.38
C TYR A 5 24.71 -6.12 -5.85
N GLN A 6 25.31 -7.18 -5.30
CA GLN A 6 25.38 -7.37 -3.85
C GLN A 6 26.16 -6.25 -3.16
N ALA A 7 27.29 -5.83 -3.75
CA ALA A 7 28.10 -4.74 -3.21
C ALA A 7 27.34 -3.40 -3.27
N MET A 8 26.71 -3.09 -4.40
CA MET A 8 25.90 -1.87 -4.57
C MET A 8 24.74 -1.84 -3.59
N PHE A 9 23.96 -2.92 -3.50
CA PHE A 9 22.86 -3.05 -2.58
C PHE A 9 23.30 -2.85 -1.12
N ALA A 10 24.34 -3.55 -0.69
CA ALA A 10 24.88 -3.43 0.65
C ALA A 10 25.32 -2.00 0.97
N SER A 11 26.00 -1.34 0.04
CA SER A 11 26.44 0.05 0.20
C SER A 11 25.25 0.99 0.31
N GLN A 12 24.25 0.88 -0.57
CA GLN A 12 23.08 1.75 -0.61
C GLN A 12 22.23 1.65 0.67
N VAL A 13 21.88 0.42 1.09
CA VAL A 13 21.01 0.28 2.26
C VAL A 13 21.69 0.67 3.56
N LYS A 14 23.03 0.50 3.64
CA LYS A 14 23.85 0.94 4.75
C LYS A 14 23.88 2.48 4.86
N GLN A 15 24.07 3.15 3.73
CA GLN A 15 24.03 4.61 3.67
C GLN A 15 22.63 5.15 4.01
N LEU A 16 21.57 4.47 3.53
CA LEU A 16 20.21 4.83 3.87
C LEU A 16 19.94 4.72 5.37
N GLU A 17 20.32 3.61 6.01
CA GLU A 17 20.17 3.44 7.46
C GLU A 17 20.91 4.51 8.23
N GLU A 18 22.15 4.79 7.84
CA GLU A 18 22.98 5.81 8.49
C GLU A 18 22.35 7.21 8.34
N HIS A 19 21.88 7.55 7.14
CA HIS A 19 21.17 8.81 6.91
C HIS A 19 19.92 8.93 7.78
N LEU A 20 19.08 7.89 7.84
CA LEU A 20 17.89 7.87 8.69
C LEU A 20 18.25 8.01 10.18
N ARG A 21 19.34 7.40 10.61
CA ARG A 21 19.84 7.52 11.99
C ARG A 21 20.27 8.95 12.29
N GLN A 22 21.04 9.57 11.42
CA GLN A 22 21.53 10.95 11.57
C GLN A 22 20.37 11.96 11.62
N LYS A 23 19.27 11.69 10.87
CA LYS A 23 18.05 12.52 10.91
C LYS A 23 17.13 12.22 12.09
N GLY A 24 17.41 11.21 12.89
CA GLY A 24 16.51 10.77 13.97
C GLY A 24 15.25 10.04 13.47
N TRP A 25 15.20 9.63 12.20
CA TRP A 25 14.02 9.03 11.57
C TRP A 25 14.02 7.51 11.55
N LEU A 26 15.11 6.86 11.93
CA LEU A 26 15.26 5.40 11.83
C LEU A 26 14.16 4.65 12.59
N SER A 27 13.69 5.17 13.74
CA SER A 27 12.62 4.56 14.52
C SER A 27 11.26 4.56 13.82
N MET A 28 11.07 5.44 12.84
CA MET A 28 9.85 5.56 12.03
C MET A 28 9.97 4.84 10.67
N ALA A 29 11.22 4.51 10.26
CA ALA A 29 11.49 3.97 8.94
C ALA A 29 11.12 2.47 8.85
N TYR A 30 10.64 2.10 7.69
CA TYR A 30 10.44 0.72 7.27
C TYR A 30 10.66 0.59 5.76
N VAL A 31 10.93 -0.61 5.30
CA VAL A 31 10.97 -0.95 3.87
C VAL A 31 9.80 -1.88 3.56
N TYR A 32 8.96 -1.44 2.65
CA TYR A 32 7.93 -2.23 2.00
C TYR A 32 8.46 -2.59 0.60
N TRP A 33 8.89 -3.83 0.43
CA TRP A 33 9.65 -4.24 -0.76
C TRP A 33 8.92 -5.27 -1.61
N PHE A 34 8.20 -6.17 -0.97
CA PHE A 34 7.42 -7.20 -1.64
C PHE A 34 5.95 -6.99 -1.33
N ASP A 35 5.11 -7.19 -2.34
CA ASP A 35 3.67 -6.98 -2.29
C ASP A 35 2.96 -8.30 -2.56
N GLU A 36 2.10 -8.74 -1.65
CA GLU A 36 1.22 -9.91 -1.76
C GLU A 36 1.89 -11.13 -2.44
N PRO A 37 3.02 -11.65 -1.93
CA PRO A 37 3.76 -12.69 -2.61
C PRO A 37 3.02 -14.02 -2.62
N ASP A 38 3.07 -14.72 -3.76
CA ASP A 38 2.61 -16.10 -3.81
C ASP A 38 3.45 -17.00 -2.90
N PRO A 39 2.88 -18.09 -2.30
CA PRO A 39 3.63 -19.05 -1.50
C PRO A 39 4.87 -19.64 -2.20
N LYS A 40 4.82 -19.82 -3.52
CA LYS A 40 5.96 -20.28 -4.33
C LYS A 40 7.17 -19.34 -4.26
N ASP A 41 6.94 -18.05 -3.96
CA ASP A 41 7.96 -16.99 -3.94
C ASP A 41 8.51 -16.72 -2.52
N TYR A 42 7.97 -17.35 -1.47
CA TYR A 42 8.37 -17.09 -0.08
C TYR A 42 9.87 -17.29 0.17
N ALA A 43 10.51 -18.28 -0.47
CA ALA A 43 11.96 -18.47 -0.33
C ALA A 43 12.75 -17.26 -0.88
N PHE A 44 12.32 -16.71 -2.01
CA PHE A 44 12.91 -15.51 -2.61
C PHE A 44 12.67 -14.27 -1.74
N VAL A 45 11.45 -14.09 -1.25
CA VAL A 45 11.07 -12.99 -0.35
C VAL A 45 11.89 -13.04 0.94
N ARG A 46 11.99 -14.22 1.58
CA ARG A 46 12.82 -14.42 2.75
C ARG A 46 14.27 -14.01 2.51
N ALA A 47 14.88 -14.52 1.43
CA ALA A 47 16.26 -14.19 1.10
C ALA A 47 16.48 -12.69 0.88
N GLY A 48 15.51 -12.00 0.29
CA GLY A 48 15.54 -10.54 0.14
C GLY A 48 15.47 -9.81 1.49
N MET A 49 14.53 -10.18 2.33
CA MET A 49 14.33 -9.57 3.65
C MET A 49 15.54 -9.83 4.59
N GLU A 50 16.13 -11.03 4.55
CA GLU A 50 17.32 -11.36 5.32
C GLU A 50 18.54 -10.58 4.83
N ARG A 51 18.67 -10.36 3.52
CA ARG A 51 19.72 -9.51 2.95
C ARG A 51 19.59 -8.08 3.43
N LEU A 52 18.38 -7.53 3.46
CA LEU A 52 18.14 -6.20 4.01
C LEU A 52 18.55 -6.15 5.49
N LYS A 53 18.11 -7.11 6.29
CA LYS A 53 18.44 -7.21 7.72
C LYS A 53 19.96 -7.31 7.96
N LYS A 54 20.67 -8.00 7.09
CA LYS A 54 22.14 -8.14 7.19
C LYS A 54 22.86 -6.80 7.03
N HIS A 55 22.40 -5.94 6.12
CA HIS A 55 23.10 -4.71 5.76
C HIS A 55 22.52 -3.44 6.34
N ALA A 56 21.24 -3.46 6.77
CA ALA A 56 20.54 -2.38 7.42
C ALA A 56 19.63 -2.92 8.55
N PRO A 57 20.23 -3.42 9.65
CA PRO A 57 19.49 -4.12 10.71
C PRO A 57 18.49 -3.25 11.46
N GLY A 58 18.64 -1.94 11.46
CA GLY A 58 17.74 -1.00 12.12
C GLY A 58 16.48 -0.65 11.33
N ILE A 59 16.45 -0.90 10.02
CA ILE A 59 15.28 -0.64 9.20
C ILE A 59 14.31 -1.82 9.30
N ARG A 60 13.04 -1.54 9.65
CA ARG A 60 12.01 -2.57 9.71
C ARG A 60 11.60 -3.04 8.32
N ARG A 61 11.24 -4.31 8.22
CA ARG A 61 10.81 -4.97 6.99
C ARG A 61 9.31 -5.21 7.06
N MET A 62 8.56 -4.62 6.15
CA MET A 62 7.12 -4.75 6.03
C MET A 62 6.74 -5.64 4.85
N LEU A 63 5.69 -6.42 5.01
CA LEU A 63 5.13 -7.29 3.98
C LEU A 63 3.60 -7.27 4.04
N THR A 64 2.96 -7.13 2.89
CA THR A 64 1.51 -7.27 2.72
C THR A 64 1.14 -8.75 2.64
N GLU A 65 1.11 -9.39 3.80
CA GLU A 65 0.85 -10.82 3.93
C GLU A 65 0.32 -11.13 5.34
N GLU A 66 -0.44 -12.21 5.49
CA GLU A 66 -0.73 -12.81 6.78
C GLU A 66 0.53 -13.48 7.35
N PRO A 67 0.59 -13.69 8.68
CA PRO A 67 1.69 -14.39 9.30
C PRO A 67 1.90 -15.80 8.74
N GLN A 68 2.99 -16.00 8.03
CA GLN A 68 3.40 -17.27 7.44
C GLN A 68 4.62 -17.83 8.17
N ASP A 69 4.61 -19.13 8.49
CA ASP A 69 5.74 -19.76 9.17
C ASP A 69 7.00 -19.77 8.29
N ALA A 70 6.83 -19.90 6.98
CA ALA A 70 7.92 -19.82 6.01
C ALA A 70 8.67 -18.48 6.05
N LEU A 71 8.03 -17.40 6.52
CA LEU A 71 8.58 -16.04 6.58
C LEU A 71 8.86 -15.58 8.02
N ALA A 72 8.70 -16.47 9.01
CA ALA A 72 8.94 -16.15 10.41
C ALA A 72 10.37 -15.64 10.64
N GLY A 73 10.53 -14.51 11.36
CA GLY A 73 11.81 -13.83 11.61
C GLY A 73 12.35 -13.02 10.44
N ALA A 74 11.77 -13.16 9.24
CA ALA A 74 12.13 -12.34 8.08
C ALA A 74 11.32 -11.05 7.98
N VAL A 75 10.16 -10.96 8.64
CA VAL A 75 9.23 -9.83 8.60
C VAL A 75 9.12 -9.20 9.98
N ASP A 76 9.16 -7.88 10.06
CA ASP A 76 9.00 -7.11 11.30
C ASP A 76 7.60 -6.49 11.42
N ILE A 77 6.95 -6.22 10.28
CA ILE A 77 5.62 -5.65 10.18
C ILE A 77 4.79 -6.47 9.19
N TRP A 78 3.81 -7.19 9.70
CA TRP A 78 2.82 -7.91 8.91
C TRP A 78 1.67 -6.98 8.55
N CYS A 79 1.22 -7.00 7.31
CA CYS A 79 0.16 -6.13 6.83
C CYS A 79 -0.86 -6.93 5.99
N PRO A 80 -1.69 -7.78 6.61
CA PRO A 80 -2.74 -8.50 5.89
C PRO A 80 -3.86 -7.58 5.40
N VAL A 81 -4.59 -8.01 4.40
CA VAL A 81 -5.92 -7.46 4.11
C VAL A 81 -6.79 -7.62 5.37
N SER A 82 -7.59 -6.61 5.70
CA SER A 82 -8.28 -6.55 7.01
C SER A 82 -9.15 -7.77 7.33
N PHE A 83 -9.81 -8.36 6.32
CA PHE A 83 -10.67 -9.55 6.54
C PHE A 83 -9.88 -10.85 6.77
N ASN A 84 -8.62 -10.90 6.38
CA ASN A 84 -7.73 -12.04 6.63
C ASN A 84 -7.00 -11.93 7.98
N TYR A 85 -7.16 -10.83 8.70
CA TYR A 85 -6.50 -10.64 9.98
C TYR A 85 -6.97 -11.67 11.02
N ASN A 86 -6.03 -12.47 11.50
CA ASN A 86 -6.26 -13.43 12.58
C ASN A 86 -5.67 -12.89 13.89
N HIS A 87 -6.53 -12.60 14.86
CA HIS A 87 -6.11 -11.99 16.13
C HIS A 87 -5.20 -12.90 16.96
N GLU A 88 -5.51 -14.19 17.05
CA GLU A 88 -4.72 -15.15 17.84
C GLU A 88 -3.31 -15.32 17.25
N ALA A 89 -3.21 -15.47 15.93
CA ALA A 89 -1.93 -15.54 15.24
C ALA A 89 -1.14 -14.23 15.44
N ALA A 90 -1.81 -13.08 15.39
CA ALA A 90 -1.18 -11.78 15.62
C ALA A 90 -0.62 -11.65 17.04
N GLU A 91 -1.35 -12.06 18.07
CA GLU A 91 -0.86 -12.00 19.45
C GLU A 91 0.38 -12.90 19.66
N LYS A 92 0.39 -14.09 19.06
CA LYS A 92 1.57 -14.99 19.08
C LYS A 92 2.80 -14.33 18.46
N ARG A 93 2.62 -13.57 17.38
CA ARG A 93 3.71 -12.87 16.69
C ARG A 93 4.13 -11.60 17.45
N ARG A 94 3.19 -10.85 18.02
CA ARG A 94 3.50 -9.69 18.88
C ARG A 94 4.35 -10.06 20.08
N ALA A 95 4.11 -11.24 20.68
CA ALA A 95 4.95 -11.75 21.75
C ALA A 95 6.43 -11.95 21.34
N ARG A 96 6.73 -11.96 20.05
CA ARG A 96 8.08 -12.04 19.47
C ARG A 96 8.62 -10.66 19.02
N GLY A 97 7.87 -9.58 19.29
CA GLY A 97 8.23 -8.21 18.91
C GLY A 97 7.81 -7.78 17.51
N GLU A 98 7.06 -8.63 16.78
CA GLU A 98 6.53 -8.28 15.47
C GLU A 98 5.33 -7.34 15.60
N ARG A 99 5.09 -6.51 14.58
CA ARG A 99 4.01 -5.53 14.54
C ARG A 99 2.99 -5.90 13.49
N PHE A 100 1.77 -5.34 13.63
CA PHE A 100 0.69 -5.53 12.69
C PHE A 100 0.18 -4.19 12.19
N TRP A 101 0.14 -4.07 10.89
CA TRP A 101 -0.67 -3.14 10.14
C TRP A 101 -1.76 -3.93 9.44
N TRP A 102 -2.65 -3.27 8.75
CA TRP A 102 -3.59 -3.88 7.82
C TRP A 102 -4.03 -2.89 6.76
N TYR A 103 -4.68 -3.40 5.73
CA TYR A 103 -5.17 -2.56 4.66
C TYR A 103 -6.51 -3.05 4.12
N VAL A 104 -7.15 -2.20 3.33
CA VAL A 104 -8.25 -2.48 2.43
C VAL A 104 -7.91 -1.88 1.07
N CYS A 105 -8.40 -2.49 -0.02
CA CYS A 105 -8.17 -2.02 -1.38
C CYS A 105 -9.43 -2.30 -2.24
N CYS A 106 -9.30 -2.99 -3.37
CA CYS A 106 -10.42 -3.51 -4.14
C CYS A 106 -11.31 -4.51 -3.39
N GLY A 107 -10.94 -4.86 -2.21
CA GLY A 107 -11.64 -5.65 -1.19
C GLY A 107 -11.13 -5.29 0.22
N PRO A 108 -11.80 -5.78 1.26
CA PRO A 108 -13.05 -6.53 1.21
C PRO A 108 -14.25 -5.68 0.79
N LYS A 109 -15.37 -6.36 0.55
CA LYS A 109 -16.69 -5.73 0.38
C LYS A 109 -17.59 -6.08 1.57
N ALA A 110 -18.82 -5.55 1.61
CA ALA A 110 -19.75 -5.87 2.68
C ALA A 110 -19.76 -7.37 3.02
N PRO A 111 -19.83 -7.74 4.31
CA PRO A 111 -20.13 -6.91 5.49
C PRO A 111 -18.90 -6.26 6.16
N TYR A 112 -17.75 -6.28 5.55
CA TYR A 112 -16.52 -5.69 6.11
C TYR A 112 -16.46 -4.20 5.83
N CYS A 113 -15.79 -3.44 6.70
CA CYS A 113 -15.47 -2.05 6.44
C CYS A 113 -14.59 -1.91 5.19
N THR A 114 -14.88 -0.90 4.40
CA THR A 114 -14.18 -0.60 3.15
C THR A 114 -14.02 0.90 2.95
N LEU A 115 -13.27 1.28 1.91
CA LEU A 115 -13.03 2.68 1.54
C LEU A 115 -13.80 3.10 0.28
N PHE A 116 -14.78 2.31 -0.19
CA PHE A 116 -15.53 2.60 -1.40
C PHE A 116 -16.57 3.71 -1.20
N ILE A 117 -16.85 4.44 -2.27
CA ILE A 117 -17.90 5.47 -2.29
C ILE A 117 -19.28 4.87 -2.03
N ASP A 118 -19.53 3.65 -2.50
CA ASP A 118 -20.83 2.97 -2.41
C ASP A 118 -21.18 2.47 -1.01
N HIS A 119 -20.25 2.52 -0.08
CA HIS A 119 -20.43 2.06 1.28
C HIS A 119 -20.74 3.22 2.24
N PRO A 120 -21.40 2.95 3.37
CA PRO A 120 -21.64 3.99 4.37
C PRO A 120 -20.33 4.65 4.82
N ALA A 121 -20.26 5.99 4.76
CA ALA A 121 -19.06 6.73 5.16
C ALA A 121 -18.65 6.48 6.62
N THR A 122 -19.57 6.05 7.47
CA THR A 122 -19.31 5.64 8.87
C THR A 122 -18.38 4.43 8.96
N GLU A 123 -18.27 3.60 7.90
CA GLU A 123 -17.33 2.48 7.87
C GLU A 123 -15.89 2.92 7.93
N LEU A 124 -15.54 4.08 7.36
CA LEU A 124 -14.20 4.66 7.45
C LEU A 124 -13.78 4.87 8.91
N ARG A 125 -14.68 5.46 9.71
CA ARG A 125 -14.45 5.61 11.15
C ARG A 125 -14.47 4.29 11.90
N ALA A 126 -15.43 3.42 11.59
CA ALA A 126 -15.54 2.10 12.21
C ALA A 126 -14.26 1.27 12.00
N TRP A 127 -13.64 1.37 10.82
CA TRP A 127 -12.37 0.71 10.53
C TRP A 127 -11.24 1.19 11.46
N HIS A 128 -11.15 2.51 11.74
CA HIS A 128 -10.18 3.03 12.70
C HIS A 128 -10.45 2.61 14.14
N TRP A 129 -11.73 2.50 14.54
CA TRP A 129 -12.07 1.93 15.85
C TRP A 129 -11.66 0.45 15.96
N GLN A 130 -11.88 -0.33 14.91
CA GLN A 130 -11.41 -1.70 14.83
C GLN A 130 -9.87 -1.77 14.84
N THR A 131 -9.19 -0.86 14.16
CA THR A 131 -7.72 -0.70 14.18
C THR A 131 -7.22 -0.56 15.61
N TRP A 132 -7.83 0.34 16.37
CA TRP A 132 -7.51 0.52 17.80
C TRP A 132 -7.81 -0.74 18.62
N GLN A 133 -9.02 -1.28 18.50
CA GLN A 133 -9.46 -2.45 19.26
C GLN A 133 -8.55 -3.67 19.05
N ARG A 134 -8.05 -3.85 17.84
CA ARG A 134 -7.20 -4.97 17.43
C ARG A 134 -5.71 -4.69 17.63
N LYS A 135 -5.34 -3.57 18.24
CA LYS A 135 -3.93 -3.15 18.48
C LYS A 135 -3.12 -3.12 17.18
N ILE A 136 -3.74 -2.70 16.09
CA ILE A 136 -3.09 -2.50 14.80
C ILE A 136 -2.29 -1.22 14.88
N ALA A 137 -1.02 -1.28 14.53
CA ALA A 137 -0.08 -0.16 14.69
C ALA A 137 -0.08 0.82 13.50
N GLY A 138 -0.75 0.48 12.41
CA GLY A 138 -0.86 1.34 11.23
C GLY A 138 -1.83 0.77 10.19
N THR A 139 -2.30 1.65 9.32
CA THR A 139 -3.13 1.31 8.17
C THR A 139 -2.39 1.65 6.89
N LEU A 140 -2.51 0.79 5.88
CA LEU A 140 -1.97 1.06 4.57
C LEU A 140 -3.11 1.44 3.64
N VAL A 141 -2.93 2.52 2.89
CA VAL A 141 -3.75 2.90 1.75
C VAL A 141 -2.84 2.86 0.53
N TRP A 142 -3.09 1.94 -0.39
CA TRP A 142 -2.18 1.64 -1.49
C TRP A 142 -2.01 2.81 -2.47
N SER A 143 -3.03 3.65 -2.61
CA SER A 143 -2.99 4.89 -3.38
C SER A 143 -4.03 5.88 -2.88
N THR A 144 -3.73 7.17 -3.00
CA THR A 144 -4.67 8.27 -2.70
C THR A 144 -5.05 9.06 -3.94
N ASN A 145 -4.28 8.96 -5.02
CA ASN A 145 -4.36 9.78 -6.22
C ASN A 145 -4.25 8.96 -7.52
N TRP A 146 -4.73 7.73 -7.51
CA TRP A 146 -4.75 6.88 -8.71
C TRP A 146 -5.91 7.26 -9.62
N TRP A 147 -5.71 8.30 -10.42
CA TRP A 147 -6.77 8.96 -11.19
C TRP A 147 -7.14 8.27 -12.49
N THR A 148 -6.23 7.49 -13.07
CA THR A 148 -6.45 6.83 -14.36
C THR A 148 -6.03 5.37 -14.31
N SER A 149 -6.94 4.47 -14.71
CA SER A 149 -6.56 3.09 -15.07
C SER A 149 -6.07 3.08 -16.51
N GLY A 150 -4.79 2.78 -16.73
CA GLY A 150 -4.19 2.74 -18.06
C GLY A 150 -4.75 1.63 -18.95
N ALA A 151 -5.21 0.53 -18.34
CA ALA A 151 -5.87 -0.54 -19.09
C ALA A 151 -7.26 -0.10 -19.57
N ALA A 152 -8.08 0.51 -18.71
CA ALA A 152 -9.43 0.93 -19.05
C ALA A 152 -9.47 2.17 -19.95
N PHE A 153 -8.48 3.03 -19.85
CA PHE A 153 -8.35 4.28 -20.60
C PHE A 153 -6.98 4.38 -21.27
N PRO A 154 -6.71 3.55 -22.31
CA PRO A 154 -5.39 3.48 -22.91
C PRO A 154 -5.01 4.72 -23.75
N ASP A 155 -6.01 5.47 -24.25
CA ASP A 155 -5.82 6.54 -25.21
C ASP A 155 -6.01 7.94 -24.62
N LYS A 156 -6.64 8.04 -23.44
CA LYS A 156 -6.88 9.32 -22.76
C LYS A 156 -6.97 9.13 -21.25
N PRO A 157 -6.63 10.16 -20.46
CA PRO A 157 -6.85 10.10 -19.01
C PRO A 157 -8.34 9.89 -18.66
N GLN A 158 -8.59 9.11 -17.62
CA GLN A 158 -9.89 9.02 -16.97
C GLN A 158 -10.16 10.32 -16.24
N ASN A 159 -11.38 10.86 -16.36
CA ASN A 159 -11.80 11.98 -15.53
C ASN A 159 -12.43 11.43 -14.23
N PRO A 160 -11.77 11.51 -13.06
CA PRO A 160 -12.29 10.94 -11.83
C PRO A 160 -13.51 11.67 -11.26
N TYR A 161 -13.83 12.88 -11.75
CA TYR A 161 -15.05 13.60 -11.39
C TYR A 161 -16.30 13.05 -12.08
N GLU A 162 -16.15 12.53 -13.31
CA GLU A 162 -17.24 11.91 -14.08
C GLU A 162 -17.31 10.40 -13.84
N ASP A 163 -16.16 9.77 -13.71
CA ASP A 163 -16.02 8.32 -13.52
C ASP A 163 -15.01 8.05 -12.40
N PRO A 164 -15.46 7.98 -11.14
CA PRO A 164 -14.60 7.66 -10.00
C PRO A 164 -14.29 6.16 -9.87
N MET A 165 -14.81 5.32 -10.76
CA MET A 165 -14.62 3.87 -10.70
C MET A 165 -13.15 3.50 -10.85
N GLY A 166 -12.63 2.69 -9.92
CA GLY A 166 -11.40 1.95 -10.09
C GLY A 166 -11.62 0.77 -11.06
N TYR A 167 -10.80 0.66 -12.09
CA TYR A 167 -10.80 -0.48 -12.97
C TYR A 167 -9.54 -1.30 -12.78
N VAL A 168 -9.66 -2.61 -13.00
CA VAL A 168 -8.51 -3.51 -12.96
C VAL A 168 -7.43 -3.02 -13.93
N ASP A 169 -6.22 -2.87 -13.41
CA ASP A 169 -5.08 -2.32 -14.14
C ASP A 169 -3.80 -2.95 -13.59
N GLY A 170 -3.45 -4.09 -14.05
CA GLY A 170 -2.26 -4.80 -13.62
C GLY A 170 -1.48 -5.35 -14.81
N TYR A 171 -0.30 -5.87 -14.52
CA TYR A 171 0.50 -6.53 -15.53
C TYR A 171 -0.30 -7.62 -16.24
N GLY A 172 -0.36 -7.52 -17.57
CA GLY A 172 -1.12 -8.46 -18.42
C GLY A 172 -2.60 -8.12 -18.58
N THR A 173 -3.11 -7.03 -17.99
CA THR A 173 -4.49 -6.58 -18.27
C THR A 173 -4.59 -6.02 -19.68
N PRO A 174 -5.48 -6.58 -20.55
CA PRO A 174 -5.61 -6.09 -21.91
C PRO A 174 -6.12 -4.65 -21.97
N LYS A 175 -5.61 -3.86 -22.92
CA LYS A 175 -6.08 -2.51 -23.19
C LYS A 175 -7.58 -2.51 -23.52
N GLY A 176 -8.30 -1.52 -23.03
CA GLY A 176 -9.76 -1.40 -23.15
C GLY A 176 -10.56 -2.21 -22.13
N THR A 177 -9.90 -2.95 -21.22
CA THR A 177 -10.58 -3.70 -20.17
C THR A 177 -11.22 -2.75 -19.16
N LYS A 178 -12.55 -2.78 -19.05
CA LYS A 178 -13.33 -2.05 -18.05
C LYS A 178 -13.96 -3.00 -17.01
N LYS A 179 -13.13 -3.79 -16.36
CA LYS A 179 -13.54 -4.63 -15.25
C LYS A 179 -13.50 -3.82 -13.96
N PHE A 180 -14.62 -3.74 -13.26
CA PHE A 180 -14.74 -3.00 -12.00
C PHE A 180 -13.83 -3.58 -10.93
N TRP A 181 -13.12 -2.68 -10.27
CA TRP A 181 -12.29 -2.97 -9.10
C TRP A 181 -12.99 -2.47 -7.83
N GLY A 182 -13.23 -1.16 -7.75
CA GLY A 182 -13.95 -0.56 -6.63
C GLY A 182 -14.23 0.92 -6.89
N ASN A 183 -15.45 1.37 -6.54
CA ASN A 183 -15.82 2.75 -6.75
C ASN A 183 -15.06 3.67 -5.77
N GLY A 184 -14.19 4.53 -6.32
CA GLY A 184 -13.34 5.44 -5.56
C GLY A 184 -12.11 4.80 -4.90
N ASP A 185 -11.82 3.53 -5.15
CA ASP A 185 -10.61 2.89 -4.64
C ASP A 185 -9.36 3.58 -5.20
N GLY A 186 -8.40 3.87 -4.32
CA GLY A 186 -7.20 4.61 -4.66
C GLY A 186 -7.41 6.10 -4.97
N ARG A 187 -8.61 6.67 -4.78
CA ARG A 187 -8.97 8.05 -5.10
C ARG A 187 -9.52 8.78 -3.89
N PHE A 188 -8.65 9.26 -3.04
CA PHE A 188 -9.02 10.07 -1.85
C PHE A 188 -8.81 11.55 -2.07
N VAL A 189 -7.86 11.90 -2.92
CA VAL A 189 -7.66 13.26 -3.42
C VAL A 189 -7.88 13.26 -4.92
N TYR A 190 -8.51 14.31 -5.43
CA TYR A 190 -8.83 14.49 -6.84
C TYR A 190 -7.85 15.48 -7.48
N PRO A 191 -7.59 15.39 -8.79
CA PRO A 191 -6.79 16.40 -9.46
C PRO A 191 -7.55 17.73 -9.43
N PRO A 192 -6.87 18.89 -9.55
CA PRO A 192 -7.55 20.14 -9.81
C PRO A 192 -8.47 20.02 -11.01
N GLU A 193 -9.64 20.66 -10.97
CA GLU A 193 -10.62 20.57 -12.08
C GLU A 193 -10.03 20.97 -13.42
N SER A 194 -9.14 21.95 -13.42
CA SER A 194 -8.39 22.39 -14.61
C SER A 194 -7.56 21.27 -15.25
N ALA A 195 -7.06 20.33 -14.45
CA ALA A 195 -6.28 19.18 -14.92
C ALA A 195 -7.16 17.99 -15.36
N ALA A 196 -8.43 17.98 -14.98
CA ALA A 196 -9.38 16.91 -15.33
C ALA A 196 -10.12 17.19 -16.65
N VAL A 197 -9.99 18.38 -17.22
CA VAL A 197 -10.68 18.77 -18.46
C VAL A 197 -10.11 17.99 -19.65
N PRO A 198 -10.97 17.43 -20.54
CA PRO A 198 -10.52 16.83 -21.79
C PRO A 198 -9.73 17.82 -22.63
N GLY A 199 -8.51 17.43 -23.05
CA GLY A 199 -7.64 18.29 -23.83
C GLY A 199 -6.62 19.10 -23.03
N PHE A 200 -6.56 18.95 -21.70
CA PHE A 200 -5.44 19.46 -20.93
C PHE A 200 -4.14 18.77 -21.38
N SER A 201 -3.39 19.46 -22.19
CA SER A 201 -2.09 19.01 -22.73
C SER A 201 -0.94 19.89 -22.25
N GLY A 202 -1.13 20.59 -21.14
CA GLY A 202 -0.14 21.52 -20.62
C GLY A 202 1.13 20.82 -20.16
N PRO A 203 2.30 21.31 -20.55
CA PRO A 203 3.59 20.79 -20.09
C PRO A 203 3.91 21.19 -18.65
N ASN A 204 3.08 22.01 -18.04
CA ASN A 204 3.33 22.55 -16.72
C ASN A 204 2.61 21.75 -15.65
N PRO A 205 3.27 21.49 -14.51
CA PRO A 205 2.56 21.02 -13.34
C PRO A 205 1.47 22.05 -13.01
N VAL A 206 0.24 21.57 -12.85
CA VAL A 206 -0.82 22.39 -12.28
C VAL A 206 -0.38 22.74 -10.87
N LEU A 207 -0.18 24.03 -10.60
CA LEU A 207 0.27 24.51 -9.29
C LEU A 207 -0.87 24.61 -8.27
N GLU A 208 -2.08 24.24 -8.67
CA GLU A 208 -3.22 24.18 -7.79
C GLU A 208 -3.14 22.93 -6.90
N PRO A 209 -3.52 23.02 -5.62
CA PRO A 209 -3.53 21.86 -4.74
C PRO A 209 -4.57 20.83 -5.20
N PRO A 210 -4.35 19.53 -4.94
CA PRO A 210 -5.36 18.53 -5.17
C PRO A 210 -6.59 18.77 -4.26
N VAL A 211 -7.76 18.36 -4.73
CA VAL A 211 -9.03 18.52 -4.02
C VAL A 211 -9.26 17.29 -3.12
N PRO A 212 -9.33 17.45 -1.79
CA PRO A 212 -9.63 16.34 -0.90
C PRO A 212 -11.09 15.89 -1.07
N SER A 213 -11.33 14.60 -1.04
CA SER A 213 -12.70 14.07 -1.00
C SER A 213 -13.25 14.08 0.43
N ILE A 214 -14.58 14.01 0.57
CA ILE A 214 -15.23 13.82 1.87
C ILE A 214 -14.68 12.58 2.58
N ARG A 215 -14.33 11.53 1.85
CA ARG A 215 -13.74 10.31 2.42
C ARG A 215 -12.37 10.56 3.04
N TRP A 216 -11.58 11.46 2.47
CA TRP A 216 -10.30 11.88 3.06
C TRP A 216 -10.51 12.56 4.41
N GLU A 217 -11.55 13.40 4.52
CA GLU A 217 -11.91 14.07 5.78
C GLU A 217 -12.50 13.11 6.85
N MET A 218 -12.91 11.92 6.43
CA MET A 218 -13.47 10.89 7.32
C MET A 218 -12.42 9.93 7.86
N LEU A 219 -11.25 9.84 7.23
CA LEU A 219 -10.09 9.06 7.66
C LEU A 219 -9.29 9.80 8.73
#